data_b613bc91c7fe0ce8c59542942c187847
#
_entry.id   b613bc91c7fe0ce8c59542942c187847
#
_cell.length_a   1.000
_cell.length_b   1.000
_cell.length_c   1.000
_cell.angle_alpha   90.00
_cell.angle_beta   90.00
_cell.angle_gamma   90.00
#
_symmetry.space_group_name_H-M   'P 1'
#
loop_
_entity.id
_entity.type
_entity.pdbx_description
1 polymer ?
#
loop_
_entity_poly.entity_id
_entity_poly.type
_entity_poly.pdbx_seq_one_letter_code
_entity_poly.pdbx_strand_id
1 'polypeptide(L)'
;MKNKQKNVLIITSSGGGGCLQLAEAKKQQVLKEDPTANVIVADVMKDWTWLKMGHFFVFLYNTVQTFGKARLQEKLVGCQTTAEIMLWLSIFFKCKSTLFKNNIDRVIDTQALCPAAIISAMQIYNKKRNKSLLFEKVMVDLPTYKSTHLFKNIKRLSYKKRKLVRVATITPLLDTPTEEMFWHKHCKLETSQVKIEDVHVREAFSQYLHQKRPQEDMKLVIRFDDEKRSLLRNVLSKTNAYKMETKEGFSFTIAPQDSVMVVLLGSQAAQRATYEYVKSFLYSMKKITHPDRHYHLFVFCPNNKKDVMQQIHDLVMQETSYPSHFTIVPMSFQKEDVIASLYFRSDVSITRTGGQTAMELMGVSKGKIWIHSETKERHIMDKGKLIKGIPGWEAGNAEYLVEKHKARIVTPAMVLSLAEEFV
;
A
#
# COMPACT_ATOMS: atom_id res chain seq x y z
N MET A 1 -17.26 -24.59 30.09
CA MET A 1 -16.93 -23.15 30.28
C MET A 1 -17.22 -22.41 28.97
N LYS A 2 -18.16 -21.45 28.93
CA LYS A 2 -18.37 -20.63 27.75
C LYS A 2 -17.08 -19.81 27.52
N ASN A 3 -16.37 -20.02 26.40
CA ASN A 3 -15.24 -19.19 26.03
C ASN A 3 -15.71 -17.73 26.00
N LYS A 4 -15.12 -16.91 26.86
CA LYS A 4 -15.45 -15.48 26.91
C LYS A 4 -14.99 -14.85 25.62
N GLN A 5 -15.91 -14.28 24.87
CA GLN A 5 -15.62 -13.52 23.64
C GLN A 5 -14.54 -12.48 23.91
N LYS A 6 -13.46 -12.51 23.11
CA LYS A 6 -12.37 -11.53 23.19
C LYS A 6 -12.73 -10.26 22.45
N ASN A 7 -12.49 -9.10 23.06
CA ASN A 7 -12.65 -7.79 22.44
C ASN A 7 -11.28 -7.28 21.98
N VAL A 8 -11.10 -7.11 20.69
CA VAL A 8 -9.86 -6.65 20.06
C VAL A 8 -10.07 -5.27 19.48
N LEU A 9 -9.19 -4.32 19.82
CA LEU A 9 -9.16 -2.97 19.26
C LEU A 9 -8.01 -2.87 18.28
N ILE A 10 -8.32 -2.62 17.01
CA ILE A 10 -7.34 -2.30 15.97
C ILE A 10 -7.38 -0.79 15.71
N ILE A 11 -6.26 -0.14 15.90
CA ILE A 11 -6.10 1.31 15.75
C ILE A 11 -5.38 1.57 14.43
N THR A 12 -5.96 2.43 13.59
CA THR A 12 -5.46 2.73 12.25
C THR A 12 -5.58 4.20 11.90
N SER A 13 -5.16 4.59 10.70
CA SER A 13 -5.29 5.95 10.16
C SER A 13 -5.51 5.90 8.65
N SER A 14 -6.40 6.75 8.14
CA SER A 14 -6.74 6.87 6.72
C SER A 14 -5.77 7.72 5.89
N GLY A 15 -4.66 8.17 6.47
CA GLY A 15 -3.60 8.83 5.70
C GLY A 15 -2.86 7.84 4.79
N GLY A 16 -2.98 8.00 3.47
CA GLY A 16 -2.28 7.19 2.48
C GLY A 16 -2.87 5.81 2.17
N GLY A 17 -3.78 5.28 2.98
CA GLY A 17 -4.45 3.99 2.75
C GLY A 17 -3.70 2.73 3.22
N GLY A 18 -2.38 2.72 3.31
CA GLY A 18 -1.60 1.54 3.70
C GLY A 18 -1.91 1.05 5.12
N CYS A 19 -2.08 1.97 6.08
CA CYS A 19 -2.45 1.63 7.45
C CYS A 19 -3.84 0.96 7.53
N LEU A 20 -4.81 1.42 6.72
CA LEU A 20 -6.14 0.82 6.65
C LEU A 20 -6.10 -0.60 6.09
N GLN A 21 -5.32 -0.81 5.04
CA GLN A 21 -5.15 -2.13 4.42
C GLN A 21 -4.50 -3.12 5.38
N LEU A 22 -3.46 -2.68 6.12
CA LEU A 22 -2.83 -3.49 7.16
C LEU A 22 -3.79 -3.77 8.33
N ALA A 23 -4.63 -2.81 8.72
CA ALA A 23 -5.65 -3.01 9.75
C ALA A 23 -6.67 -4.06 9.32
N GLU A 24 -7.09 -4.05 8.04
CA GLU A 24 -8.01 -5.08 7.51
C GLU A 24 -7.34 -6.46 7.47
N ALA A 25 -6.08 -6.55 7.02
CA ALA A 25 -5.32 -7.81 7.06
C ALA A 25 -5.21 -8.36 8.49
N LYS A 26 -4.93 -7.50 9.48
CA LYS A 26 -4.87 -7.91 10.90
C LYS A 26 -6.24 -8.30 11.45
N LYS A 27 -7.31 -7.63 11.04
CA LYS A 27 -8.67 -8.01 11.40
C LYS A 27 -9.01 -9.40 10.87
N GLN A 28 -8.72 -9.67 9.60
CA GLN A 28 -8.93 -11.00 8.99
C GLN A 28 -8.10 -12.06 9.70
N GLN A 29 -6.84 -11.77 10.06
CA GLN A 29 -6.00 -12.67 10.84
C GLN A 29 -6.62 -12.98 12.22
N VAL A 30 -7.04 -11.96 12.96
CA VAL A 30 -7.67 -12.14 14.29
C VAL A 30 -8.92 -13.00 14.19
N LEU A 31 -9.77 -12.76 13.19
CA LEU A 31 -11.01 -13.54 12.99
C LEU A 31 -10.73 -14.98 12.54
N LYS A 32 -9.62 -15.22 11.84
CA LYS A 32 -9.16 -16.58 11.51
C LYS A 32 -8.63 -17.32 12.75
N GLU A 33 -7.92 -16.62 13.64
CA GLU A 33 -7.43 -17.17 14.92
C GLU A 33 -8.58 -17.43 15.91
N ASP A 34 -9.54 -16.53 15.98
CA ASP A 34 -10.73 -16.61 16.87
C ASP A 34 -11.98 -16.04 16.14
N PRO A 35 -12.76 -16.90 15.46
CA PRO A 35 -13.97 -16.47 14.74
C PRO A 35 -15.03 -15.80 15.63
N THR A 36 -14.95 -16.00 16.96
CA THR A 36 -15.88 -15.39 17.92
C THR A 36 -15.42 -14.03 18.43
N ALA A 37 -14.21 -13.58 18.09
CA ALA A 37 -13.67 -12.31 18.52
C ALA A 37 -14.52 -11.13 18.05
N ASN A 38 -14.76 -10.17 18.94
CA ASN A 38 -15.35 -8.89 18.57
C ASN A 38 -14.24 -7.91 18.22
N VAL A 39 -14.07 -7.63 16.92
CA VAL A 39 -13.00 -6.77 16.41
C VAL A 39 -13.53 -5.38 16.13
N ILE A 40 -13.01 -4.38 16.83
CA ILE A 40 -13.33 -2.97 16.67
C ILE A 40 -12.17 -2.31 15.94
N VAL A 41 -12.42 -1.71 14.77
CA VAL A 41 -11.43 -0.92 14.02
C VAL A 41 -11.73 0.55 14.24
N ALA A 42 -10.73 1.31 14.70
CA ALA A 42 -10.86 2.75 14.95
C ALA A 42 -9.84 3.53 14.11
N ASP A 43 -10.32 4.44 13.28
CA ASP A 43 -9.48 5.41 12.56
C ASP A 43 -9.21 6.61 13.48
N VAL A 44 -7.98 6.72 13.97
CA VAL A 44 -7.59 7.78 14.92
C VAL A 44 -7.88 9.16 14.37
N MET A 45 -7.66 9.39 13.09
CA MET A 45 -7.79 10.71 12.48
C MET A 45 -9.25 11.07 12.22
N LYS A 46 -10.09 10.10 11.89
CA LYS A 46 -11.51 10.34 11.62
C LYS A 46 -12.37 10.26 12.88
N ASP A 47 -12.14 9.23 13.72
CA ASP A 47 -13.06 8.89 14.79
C ASP A 47 -12.69 9.57 16.12
N TRP A 48 -11.37 9.87 16.33
CA TRP A 48 -10.86 10.28 17.63
C TRP A 48 -10.39 11.74 17.71
N THR A 49 -10.43 12.49 16.60
CA THR A 49 -10.05 13.91 16.62
C THR A 49 -11.27 14.82 16.77
N TRP A 50 -11.11 15.89 17.54
CA TRP A 50 -12.13 16.92 17.70
C TRP A 50 -12.16 17.86 16.49
N LEU A 51 -13.30 18.50 16.26
CA LEU A 51 -13.50 19.55 15.24
C LEU A 51 -13.06 19.13 13.82
N LYS A 52 -13.10 17.82 13.52
CA LYS A 52 -12.67 17.28 12.22
C LYS A 52 -11.22 17.61 11.83
N MET A 53 -10.37 17.98 12.80
CA MET A 53 -8.95 18.30 12.55
C MET A 53 -8.21 17.17 11.86
N GLY A 54 -8.48 15.94 12.24
CA GLY A 54 -7.87 14.78 11.59
C GLY A 54 -8.28 14.63 10.13
N HIS A 55 -9.53 14.94 9.78
CA HIS A 55 -9.99 14.94 8.38
C HIS A 55 -9.19 15.95 7.54
N PHE A 56 -8.91 17.13 8.09
CA PHE A 56 -8.09 18.12 7.40
C PHE A 56 -6.65 17.63 7.16
N PHE A 57 -6.01 17.05 8.16
CA PHE A 57 -4.66 16.49 8.00
C PHE A 57 -4.62 15.34 6.99
N VAL A 58 -5.62 14.45 7.02
CA VAL A 58 -5.75 13.35 6.05
C VAL A 58 -5.96 13.91 4.64
N PHE A 59 -6.84 14.89 4.47
CA PHE A 59 -7.06 15.55 3.18
C PHE A 59 -5.77 16.19 2.64
N LEU A 60 -5.05 16.95 3.48
CA LEU A 60 -3.80 17.59 3.09
C LEU A 60 -2.75 16.56 2.66
N TYR A 61 -2.55 15.51 3.46
CA TYR A 61 -1.61 14.44 3.16
C TYR A 61 -1.94 13.73 1.84
N ASN A 62 -3.19 13.33 1.66
CA ASN A 62 -3.64 12.64 0.45
C ASN A 62 -3.53 13.54 -0.80
N THR A 63 -3.83 14.85 -0.65
CA THR A 63 -3.68 15.82 -1.74
C THR A 63 -2.22 15.94 -2.19
N VAL A 64 -1.29 16.05 -1.25
CA VAL A 64 0.15 16.12 -1.57
C VAL A 64 0.62 14.83 -2.24
N GLN A 65 0.09 13.69 -1.81
CA GLN A 65 0.42 12.38 -2.40
C GLN A 65 -0.03 12.29 -3.87
N THR A 66 -1.24 12.78 -4.18
CA THR A 66 -1.77 12.81 -5.55
C THR A 66 -0.97 13.67 -6.51
N PHE A 67 -0.32 14.71 -6.00
CA PHE A 67 0.57 15.56 -6.81
C PHE A 67 1.96 14.95 -7.04
N GLY A 68 2.28 13.78 -6.46
CA GLY A 68 3.57 13.11 -6.63
C GLY A 68 4.74 13.94 -6.06
N LYS A 69 4.55 14.63 -4.93
CA LYS A 69 5.58 15.49 -4.33
C LYS A 69 6.19 14.83 -3.07
N ALA A 70 7.05 13.82 -3.26
CA ALA A 70 7.70 13.08 -2.17
C ALA A 70 8.34 13.99 -1.09
N ARG A 71 9.10 15.02 -1.49
CA ARG A 71 9.72 15.97 -0.54
C ARG A 71 8.72 16.75 0.30
N LEU A 72 7.55 17.09 -0.26
CA LEU A 72 6.51 17.80 0.50
C LEU A 72 5.81 16.85 1.47
N GLN A 73 5.64 15.59 1.10
CA GLN A 73 5.16 14.55 2.02
C GLN A 73 6.12 14.38 3.22
N GLU A 74 7.43 14.32 2.97
CA GLU A 74 8.44 14.25 4.04
C GLU A 74 8.37 15.45 5.00
N LYS A 75 8.18 16.66 4.48
CA LYS A 75 7.98 17.86 5.32
C LYS A 75 6.73 17.75 6.18
N LEU A 76 5.61 17.28 5.63
CA LEU A 76 4.37 17.07 6.38
C LEU A 76 4.54 16.03 7.49
N VAL A 77 5.19 14.91 7.21
CA VAL A 77 5.51 13.90 8.23
C VAL A 77 6.52 14.46 9.25
N GLY A 78 7.43 15.32 8.83
CA GLY A 78 8.31 16.07 9.73
C GLY A 78 7.58 16.89 10.79
N CYS A 79 6.37 17.41 10.47
CA CYS A 79 5.48 18.12 11.40
C CYS A 79 4.67 17.18 12.33
N GLN A 80 4.85 15.86 12.23
CA GLN A 80 4.10 14.87 13.01
C GLN A 80 4.09 15.17 14.52
N THR A 81 5.24 15.58 15.09
CA THR A 81 5.33 15.86 16.53
C THR A 81 4.41 17.00 16.95
N THR A 82 4.29 18.05 16.15
CA THR A 82 3.39 19.18 16.43
C THR A 82 1.93 18.73 16.33
N ALA A 83 1.58 17.98 15.27
CA ALA A 83 0.24 17.42 15.12
C ALA A 83 -0.14 16.51 16.30
N GLU A 84 0.78 15.68 16.78
CA GLU A 84 0.56 14.82 17.94
C GLU A 84 0.32 15.57 19.24
N ILE A 85 1.02 16.69 19.46
CA ILE A 85 0.77 17.55 20.64
C ILE A 85 -0.64 18.10 20.58
N MET A 86 -1.07 18.63 19.45
CA MET A 86 -2.41 19.17 19.25
C MET A 86 -3.52 18.12 19.41
N LEU A 87 -3.30 16.91 18.93
CA LEU A 87 -4.28 15.84 18.93
C LEU A 87 -4.26 14.98 20.20
N TRP A 88 -3.23 15.13 21.05
CA TRP A 88 -2.97 14.24 22.18
C TRP A 88 -4.18 14.06 23.10
N LEU A 89 -4.81 15.17 23.53
CA LEU A 89 -5.94 15.14 24.48
C LEU A 89 -7.14 14.42 23.87
N SER A 90 -7.52 14.76 22.63
CA SER A 90 -8.68 14.16 21.97
C SER A 90 -8.50 12.64 21.82
N ILE A 91 -7.33 12.21 21.34
CA ILE A 91 -7.01 10.80 21.15
C ILE A 91 -6.94 10.06 22.49
N PHE A 92 -6.33 10.67 23.52
CA PHE A 92 -6.27 10.08 24.86
C PHE A 92 -7.67 9.81 25.43
N PHE A 93 -8.57 10.79 25.43
CA PHE A 93 -9.90 10.63 26.00
C PHE A 93 -10.78 9.67 25.19
N LYS A 94 -10.72 9.72 23.86
CA LYS A 94 -11.44 8.80 22.99
C LYS A 94 -10.93 7.36 23.13
N CYS A 95 -9.61 7.16 23.11
CA CYS A 95 -9.00 5.86 23.34
C CYS A 95 -9.42 5.30 24.72
N LYS A 96 -9.28 6.10 25.79
CA LYS A 96 -9.71 5.69 27.13
C LYS A 96 -11.18 5.27 27.15
N SER A 97 -12.07 6.10 26.57
CA SER A 97 -13.50 5.78 26.50
C SER A 97 -13.75 4.45 25.78
N THR A 98 -13.11 4.24 24.61
CA THR A 98 -13.22 3.03 23.81
C THR A 98 -12.78 1.79 24.60
N LEU A 99 -11.63 1.86 25.28
CA LEU A 99 -11.11 0.78 26.11
C LEU A 99 -12.10 0.36 27.21
N PHE A 100 -12.65 1.35 27.95
CA PHE A 100 -13.58 1.08 29.05
C PHE A 100 -14.95 0.61 28.59
N LYS A 101 -15.52 1.24 27.55
CA LYS A 101 -16.83 0.93 27.01
C LYS A 101 -16.89 -0.51 26.45
N ASN A 102 -15.85 -0.93 25.75
CA ASN A 102 -15.83 -2.21 25.05
C ASN A 102 -15.06 -3.31 25.80
N ASN A 103 -14.58 -3.05 27.00
CA ASN A 103 -13.82 -4.00 27.82
C ASN A 103 -12.71 -4.73 27.06
N ILE A 104 -11.84 -3.97 26.39
CA ILE A 104 -10.83 -4.46 25.45
C ILE A 104 -9.85 -5.45 26.11
N ASP A 105 -9.50 -6.52 25.40
CA ASP A 105 -8.58 -7.58 25.81
C ASP A 105 -7.27 -7.58 25.00
N ARG A 106 -7.24 -6.97 23.78
CA ARG A 106 -6.07 -6.86 22.93
C ARG A 106 -6.08 -5.53 22.16
N VAL A 107 -4.92 -4.87 22.01
CA VAL A 107 -4.78 -3.61 21.26
C VAL A 107 -3.70 -3.77 20.21
N ILE A 108 -4.07 -3.59 18.94
CA ILE A 108 -3.18 -3.64 17.78
C ILE A 108 -3.15 -2.25 17.14
N ASP A 109 -1.97 -1.71 16.87
CA ASP A 109 -1.76 -0.39 16.27
C ASP A 109 -1.01 -0.50 14.94
N THR A 110 -1.64 -0.05 13.86
CA THR A 110 -1.10 -0.12 12.49
C THR A 110 -0.70 1.23 11.94
N GLN A 111 -0.69 2.29 12.75
CA GLN A 111 -0.48 3.67 12.30
C GLN A 111 0.64 4.38 13.09
N ALA A 112 1.15 5.50 12.63
CA ALA A 112 2.32 6.16 13.20
C ALA A 112 2.03 7.20 14.31
N LEU A 113 0.76 7.69 14.42
CA LEU A 113 0.43 8.89 15.18
C LEU A 113 0.05 8.59 16.64
N CYS A 114 0.43 9.50 17.54
CA CYS A 114 -0.02 9.56 18.94
C CYS A 114 0.11 8.27 19.77
N PRO A 115 1.13 7.42 19.62
CA PRO A 115 1.29 6.23 20.46
C PRO A 115 1.38 6.59 21.95
N ALA A 116 1.91 7.76 22.28
CA ALA A 116 2.01 8.23 23.66
C ALA A 116 0.65 8.45 24.35
N ALA A 117 -0.34 8.97 23.62
CA ALA A 117 -1.71 9.16 24.11
C ALA A 117 -2.40 7.81 24.35
N ILE A 118 -2.28 6.89 23.38
CA ILE A 118 -2.86 5.55 23.43
C ILE A 118 -2.28 4.76 24.61
N ILE A 119 -0.96 4.69 24.73
CA ILE A 119 -0.28 3.96 25.81
C ILE A 119 -0.63 4.56 27.17
N SER A 120 -0.79 5.89 27.28
CA SER A 120 -1.22 6.53 28.52
C SER A 120 -2.65 6.15 28.91
N ALA A 121 -3.57 6.06 27.94
CA ALA A 121 -4.93 5.58 28.17
C ALA A 121 -4.94 4.11 28.60
N MET A 122 -4.12 3.27 27.96
CA MET A 122 -3.96 1.86 28.31
C MET A 122 -3.42 1.66 29.72
N GLN A 123 -2.46 2.46 30.18
CA GLN A 123 -1.96 2.38 31.57
C GLN A 123 -3.07 2.61 32.59
N ILE A 124 -3.91 3.61 32.37
CA ILE A 124 -5.05 3.89 33.27
C ILE A 124 -6.04 2.73 33.24
N TYR A 125 -6.32 2.21 32.04
CA TYR A 125 -7.22 1.09 31.87
C TYR A 125 -6.69 -0.16 32.59
N ASN A 126 -5.42 -0.52 32.37
CA ASN A 126 -4.77 -1.66 33.00
C ASN A 126 -4.86 -1.58 34.54
N LYS A 127 -4.50 -0.40 35.11
CA LYS A 127 -4.57 -0.17 36.56
C LYS A 127 -6.01 -0.33 37.10
N LYS A 128 -7.01 0.26 36.41
CA LYS A 128 -8.41 0.25 36.91
C LYS A 128 -9.13 -1.10 36.72
N ARG A 129 -8.74 -1.86 35.71
CA ARG A 129 -9.37 -3.15 35.36
C ARG A 129 -8.54 -4.36 35.79
N ASN A 130 -7.40 -4.14 36.44
CA ASN A 130 -6.43 -5.20 36.78
C ASN A 130 -6.08 -6.08 35.57
N LYS A 131 -5.81 -5.42 34.41
CA LYS A 131 -5.42 -6.07 33.15
C LYS A 131 -3.94 -5.76 32.83
N SER A 132 -3.37 -6.53 31.90
CA SER A 132 -1.99 -6.37 31.43
C SER A 132 -1.96 -6.22 29.90
N LEU A 133 -2.80 -5.31 29.35
CA LEU A 133 -2.82 -5.05 27.92
C LEU A 133 -1.47 -4.55 27.44
N LEU A 134 -1.00 -5.12 26.35
CA LEU A 134 0.18 -4.65 25.61
C LEU A 134 -0.27 -3.83 24.39
N PHE A 135 0.55 -2.89 24.01
CA PHE A 135 0.43 -2.09 22.80
C PHE A 135 1.19 -2.80 21.68
N GLU A 136 0.45 -3.56 20.85
CA GLU A 136 1.04 -4.31 19.74
C GLU A 136 1.17 -3.38 18.54
N LYS A 137 2.39 -2.86 18.32
CA LYS A 137 2.73 -2.00 17.18
C LYS A 137 3.10 -2.85 15.98
N VAL A 138 2.24 -2.87 14.97
CA VAL A 138 2.55 -3.53 13.69
C VAL A 138 3.24 -2.55 12.78
N MET A 139 4.39 -2.93 12.23
CA MET A 139 5.11 -2.08 11.28
C MET A 139 4.44 -2.14 9.91
N VAL A 140 4.08 -0.97 9.42
CA VAL A 140 3.56 -0.79 8.05
C VAL A 140 4.70 -0.85 7.04
N ASP A 141 5.82 -0.19 7.39
CA ASP A 141 7.03 -0.15 6.57
C ASP A 141 8.10 -1.07 7.15
N LEU A 142 8.99 -1.55 6.31
CA LEU A 142 10.09 -2.42 6.73
C LEU A 142 11.03 -1.69 7.70
N PRO A 143 11.64 -2.41 8.67
CA PRO A 143 12.48 -1.81 9.70
C PRO A 143 13.82 -1.37 9.11
N THR A 144 13.91 -0.08 8.79
CA THR A 144 15.13 0.60 8.34
C THR A 144 15.34 1.88 9.14
N TYR A 145 16.50 2.48 9.04
CA TYR A 145 16.74 3.82 9.62
C TYR A 145 15.70 4.84 9.16
N LYS A 146 15.20 4.69 7.93
CA LYS A 146 14.23 5.59 7.32
C LYS A 146 12.84 5.45 7.92
N SER A 147 12.51 4.29 8.50
CA SER A 147 11.23 4.04 9.19
C SER A 147 11.23 4.42 10.69
N THR A 148 12.31 4.98 11.21
CA THR A 148 12.43 5.37 12.64
C THR A 148 11.40 6.39 13.08
N HIS A 149 10.79 7.14 12.16
CA HIS A 149 9.70 8.08 12.45
C HIS A 149 8.52 7.40 13.18
N LEU A 150 8.25 6.12 12.90
CA LEU A 150 7.21 5.33 13.57
C LEU A 150 7.43 5.20 15.07
N PHE A 151 8.68 5.30 15.53
CA PHE A 151 9.10 5.12 16.93
C PHE A 151 9.49 6.42 17.62
N LYS A 152 9.47 7.57 16.92
CA LYS A 152 9.94 8.86 17.47
C LYS A 152 9.31 9.21 18.81
N ASN A 153 8.02 8.99 18.97
CA ASN A 153 7.31 9.29 20.20
C ASN A 153 7.30 8.12 21.19
N ILE A 154 7.43 6.88 20.73
CA ILE A 154 7.67 5.71 21.60
C ILE A 154 9.03 5.85 22.29
N LYS A 155 10.08 6.25 21.57
CA LYS A 155 11.41 6.51 22.11
C LYS A 155 11.43 7.52 23.28
N ARG A 156 10.52 8.51 23.24
CA ARG A 156 10.39 9.57 24.25
C ARG A 156 9.63 9.15 25.51
N LEU A 157 8.94 8.02 25.48
CA LEU A 157 8.20 7.52 26.64
C LEU A 157 9.14 7.13 27.80
N SER A 158 8.62 7.18 29.03
CA SER A 158 9.30 6.60 30.18
C SER A 158 9.52 5.10 30.00
N TYR A 159 10.51 4.53 30.68
CA TYR A 159 10.81 3.10 30.63
C TYR A 159 9.57 2.23 30.94
N LYS A 160 8.82 2.58 32.02
CA LYS A 160 7.58 1.87 32.40
C LYS A 160 6.55 1.83 31.27
N LYS A 161 6.42 2.90 30.50
CA LYS A 161 5.50 2.96 29.35
C LYS A 161 6.01 2.15 28.17
N ARG A 162 7.31 2.22 27.88
CA ARG A 162 7.92 1.43 26.80
C ARG A 162 7.81 -0.08 27.03
N LYS A 163 7.83 -0.55 28.26
CA LYS A 163 7.61 -1.97 28.59
C LYS A 163 6.27 -2.52 28.12
N LEU A 164 5.27 -1.67 27.91
CA LEU A 164 3.97 -2.07 27.36
C LEU A 164 3.99 -2.28 25.84
N VAL A 165 5.03 -1.82 25.14
CA VAL A 165 5.12 -1.91 23.68
C VAL A 165 5.61 -3.30 23.27
N ARG A 166 4.97 -3.86 22.26
CA ARG A 166 5.43 -5.00 21.47
C ARG A 166 5.42 -4.60 20.01
N VAL A 167 6.43 -4.96 19.27
CA VAL A 167 6.55 -4.66 17.84
C VAL A 167 6.39 -5.95 17.05
N ALA A 168 5.55 -5.93 16.03
CA ALA A 168 5.46 -6.97 15.03
C ALA A 168 6.04 -6.43 13.71
N THR A 169 7.00 -7.14 13.15
CA THR A 169 7.64 -6.86 11.87
C THR A 169 7.82 -8.13 11.06
N ILE A 170 7.90 -8.02 9.74
CA ILE A 170 8.00 -9.18 8.85
C ILE A 170 9.44 -9.60 8.52
N THR A 171 10.42 -8.82 8.91
CA THR A 171 11.82 -9.09 8.64
C THR A 171 12.71 -8.55 9.74
N PRO A 172 13.88 -9.14 9.95
CA PRO A 172 14.95 -8.52 10.69
C PRO A 172 15.35 -7.20 10.03
N LEU A 173 16.13 -6.46 10.76
CA LEU A 173 16.70 -5.22 10.32
C LEU A 173 17.40 -5.28 8.96
N LEU A 174 17.23 -4.23 8.15
CA LEU A 174 17.69 -4.22 6.77
C LEU A 174 18.98 -3.41 6.54
N ASP A 175 19.20 -2.33 7.28
CA ASP A 175 20.24 -1.35 6.98
C ASP A 175 21.12 -0.96 8.18
N THR A 176 21.12 -1.74 9.24
CA THR A 176 21.99 -1.52 10.41
C THR A 176 22.81 -2.77 10.72
N PRO A 177 24.01 -2.60 11.33
CA PRO A 177 24.91 -3.73 11.59
C PRO A 177 24.32 -4.81 12.50
N THR A 178 23.44 -4.44 13.43
CA THR A 178 22.80 -5.38 14.35
C THR A 178 21.39 -4.94 14.72
N GLU A 179 20.49 -5.92 14.92
CA GLU A 179 19.12 -5.67 15.43
C GLU A 179 19.14 -4.93 16.76
N GLU A 180 20.06 -5.28 17.65
CA GLU A 180 20.23 -4.64 18.95
C GLU A 180 20.49 -3.14 18.81
N MET A 181 21.35 -2.74 17.87
CA MET A 181 21.60 -1.31 17.61
C MET A 181 20.33 -0.57 17.18
N PHE A 182 19.54 -1.14 16.31
CA PHE A 182 18.32 -0.50 15.84
C PHE A 182 17.29 -0.40 16.95
N TRP A 183 16.88 -1.52 17.52
CA TRP A 183 15.79 -1.53 18.49
C TRP A 183 16.19 -0.82 19.79
N HIS A 184 17.37 -1.11 20.34
CA HIS A 184 17.82 -0.53 21.59
C HIS A 184 18.26 0.93 21.44
N LYS A 185 19.19 1.22 20.54
CA LYS A 185 19.78 2.54 20.40
C LYS A 185 18.85 3.55 19.73
N HIS A 186 18.18 3.16 18.66
CA HIS A 186 17.33 4.07 17.87
C HIS A 186 15.89 4.11 18.36
N CYS A 187 15.31 2.98 18.77
CA CYS A 187 13.91 2.90 19.22
C CYS A 187 13.76 2.88 20.75
N LYS A 188 14.84 2.62 21.49
CA LYS A 188 14.87 2.40 22.96
C LYS A 188 13.92 1.25 23.38
N LEU A 189 13.87 0.21 22.58
CA LEU A 189 13.14 -1.03 22.83
C LEU A 189 14.12 -2.17 23.01
N GLU A 190 13.77 -3.15 23.84
CA GLU A 190 14.54 -4.39 24.00
C GLU A 190 14.19 -5.34 22.84
N THR A 191 15.14 -6.16 22.40
CA THR A 191 14.95 -7.14 21.33
C THR A 191 13.81 -8.11 21.65
N SER A 192 13.64 -8.47 22.92
CA SER A 192 12.53 -9.28 23.44
C SER A 192 11.13 -8.68 23.22
N GLN A 193 11.06 -7.38 22.91
CA GLN A 193 9.81 -6.69 22.59
C GLN A 193 9.47 -6.74 21.10
N VAL A 194 10.35 -7.30 20.27
CA VAL A 194 10.21 -7.40 18.83
C VAL A 194 9.91 -8.83 18.43
N LYS A 195 8.85 -9.03 17.67
CA LYS A 195 8.47 -10.32 17.10
C LYS A 195 8.54 -10.24 15.58
N ILE A 196 9.26 -11.16 14.99
CA ILE A 196 9.25 -11.35 13.54
C ILE A 196 8.07 -12.26 13.21
N GLU A 197 7.21 -11.81 12.34
CA GLU A 197 6.01 -12.52 11.88
C GLU A 197 6.08 -12.73 10.37
N ASP A 198 5.21 -13.61 9.86
CA ASP A 198 5.05 -13.79 8.42
C ASP A 198 4.45 -12.54 7.75
N VAL A 199 4.56 -12.48 6.44
CA VAL A 199 4.01 -11.39 5.63
C VAL A 199 2.50 -11.27 5.85
N HIS A 200 2.08 -10.08 6.27
CA HIS A 200 0.66 -9.78 6.49
C HIS A 200 0.02 -9.31 5.19
N VAL A 201 -0.56 -10.23 4.46
CA VAL A 201 -1.34 -9.92 3.26
C VAL A 201 -2.83 -10.05 3.54
N ARG A 202 -3.65 -9.30 2.79
CA ARG A 202 -5.10 -9.43 2.83
C ARG A 202 -5.52 -10.81 2.32
N GLU A 203 -6.70 -11.29 2.72
CA GLU A 203 -7.17 -12.65 2.44
C GLU A 203 -7.14 -13.00 0.95
N ALA A 204 -7.58 -12.08 0.10
CA ALA A 204 -7.56 -12.26 -1.35
C ALA A 204 -6.16 -12.56 -1.93
N PHE A 205 -5.09 -12.11 -1.25
CA PHE A 205 -3.71 -12.38 -1.65
C PHE A 205 -3.20 -13.71 -1.07
N SER A 206 -3.71 -14.13 0.07
CA SER A 206 -3.21 -15.30 0.79
C SER A 206 -3.30 -16.59 -0.05
N GLN A 207 -4.31 -16.68 -0.93
CA GLN A 207 -4.48 -17.82 -1.83
C GLN A 207 -3.33 -17.98 -2.83
N TYR A 208 -2.59 -16.90 -3.15
CA TYR A 208 -1.50 -16.90 -4.14
C TYR A 208 -0.09 -17.02 -3.55
N LEU A 209 0.07 -16.99 -2.21
CA LEU A 209 1.38 -16.91 -1.54
C LEU A 209 2.38 -17.98 -1.98
N HIS A 210 1.92 -19.20 -2.21
CA HIS A 210 2.79 -20.34 -2.55
C HIS A 210 2.50 -20.93 -3.93
N GLN A 211 1.63 -20.28 -4.70
CA GLN A 211 1.30 -20.75 -6.03
C GLN A 211 2.40 -20.44 -7.04
N LYS A 212 2.55 -21.30 -8.04
CA LYS A 212 3.36 -21.04 -9.23
C LYS A 212 2.56 -20.16 -10.20
N ARG A 213 3.26 -19.52 -11.13
CA ARG A 213 2.62 -18.76 -12.20
C ARG A 213 1.59 -19.63 -12.93
N PRO A 214 0.38 -19.11 -13.24
CA PRO A 214 -0.66 -19.88 -13.90
C PRO A 214 -0.20 -20.33 -15.31
N GLN A 215 -0.49 -21.59 -15.62
CA GLN A 215 -0.26 -22.20 -16.95
C GLN A 215 -1.55 -22.28 -17.77
N GLU A 216 -2.67 -21.84 -17.21
CA GLU A 216 -3.99 -21.83 -17.83
C GLU A 216 -4.49 -20.42 -18.03
N ASP A 217 -5.52 -20.27 -18.84
CA ASP A 217 -6.21 -19.01 -19.07
C ASP A 217 -6.74 -18.43 -17.77
N MET A 218 -6.40 -17.17 -17.48
CA MET A 218 -6.94 -16.45 -16.34
C MET A 218 -8.15 -15.63 -16.76
N LYS A 219 -9.29 -15.87 -16.10
CA LYS A 219 -10.48 -15.03 -16.25
C LYS A 219 -10.48 -13.92 -15.22
N LEU A 220 -10.59 -12.68 -15.66
CA LEU A 220 -10.60 -11.49 -14.84
C LEU A 220 -11.82 -10.62 -15.14
N VAL A 221 -12.59 -10.25 -14.12
CA VAL A 221 -13.75 -9.35 -14.26
C VAL A 221 -13.40 -8.00 -13.65
N ILE A 222 -13.32 -6.97 -14.50
CA ILE A 222 -13.12 -5.59 -14.09
C ILE A 222 -14.48 -4.92 -13.96
N ARG A 223 -14.77 -4.40 -12.76
CA ARG A 223 -16.04 -3.73 -12.44
C ARG A 223 -15.94 -2.25 -12.74
N PHE A 224 -17.03 -1.68 -13.25
CA PHE A 224 -17.13 -0.26 -13.59
C PHE A 224 -18.47 0.32 -13.17
N ASP A 225 -18.41 1.59 -12.74
CA ASP A 225 -19.59 2.43 -12.61
C ASP A 225 -20.10 2.76 -14.02
N ASP A 226 -21.42 2.89 -14.19
CA ASP A 226 -22.05 3.11 -15.49
C ASP A 226 -21.52 4.34 -16.23
N GLU A 227 -21.18 5.40 -15.48
CA GLU A 227 -20.60 6.64 -16.01
C GLU A 227 -19.28 6.44 -16.75
N LYS A 228 -18.43 5.51 -16.30
CA LYS A 228 -17.08 5.23 -16.87
C LYS A 228 -17.09 4.07 -17.88
N ARG A 229 -18.17 3.34 -17.95
CA ARG A 229 -18.31 2.15 -18.81
C ARG A 229 -18.14 2.49 -20.29
N SER A 230 -18.72 3.62 -20.74
CA SER A 230 -18.63 4.08 -22.13
C SER A 230 -17.18 4.43 -22.52
N LEU A 231 -16.43 5.08 -21.64
CA LEU A 231 -15.02 5.42 -21.89
C LEU A 231 -14.19 4.15 -22.12
N LEU A 232 -14.34 3.16 -21.23
CA LEU A 232 -13.62 1.90 -21.38
C LEU A 232 -14.05 1.15 -22.64
N ARG A 233 -15.34 1.08 -22.96
CA ARG A 233 -15.82 0.43 -24.18
C ARG A 233 -15.14 1.01 -25.42
N ASN A 234 -15.03 2.34 -25.51
CA ASN A 234 -14.38 3.02 -26.61
C ASN A 234 -12.87 2.67 -26.67
N VAL A 235 -12.16 2.70 -25.53
CA VAL A 235 -10.74 2.29 -25.49
C VAL A 235 -10.59 0.84 -25.96
N LEU A 236 -11.42 -0.06 -25.45
CA LEU A 236 -11.36 -1.48 -25.79
C LEU A 236 -11.78 -1.78 -27.24
N SER A 237 -12.55 -0.91 -27.91
CA SER A 237 -12.89 -1.07 -29.32
C SER A 237 -11.69 -0.97 -30.26
N LYS A 238 -10.59 -0.35 -29.81
CA LYS A 238 -9.33 -0.23 -30.57
C LYS A 238 -8.49 -1.50 -30.57
N THR A 239 -8.87 -2.53 -29.84
CA THR A 239 -8.07 -3.75 -29.68
C THR A 239 -8.84 -5.00 -30.03
N ASN A 240 -8.11 -6.05 -30.42
CA ASN A 240 -8.66 -7.37 -30.72
C ASN A 240 -8.65 -8.32 -29.50
N ALA A 241 -8.34 -7.79 -28.29
CA ALA A 241 -8.32 -8.62 -27.09
C ALA A 241 -9.70 -9.24 -26.82
N TYR A 242 -9.70 -10.52 -26.47
CA TYR A 242 -10.92 -11.21 -26.10
C TYR A 242 -11.51 -10.58 -24.83
N LYS A 243 -12.71 -10.05 -24.97
CA LYS A 243 -13.46 -9.38 -23.90
C LYS A 243 -14.94 -9.68 -24.07
N MET A 244 -15.60 -9.82 -22.95
CA MET A 244 -17.06 -9.92 -22.90
C MET A 244 -17.59 -8.87 -21.93
N GLU A 245 -18.50 -8.03 -22.38
CA GLU A 245 -19.20 -7.11 -21.50
C GLU A 245 -20.31 -7.85 -20.75
N THR A 246 -20.35 -7.66 -19.44
CA THR A 246 -21.33 -8.23 -18.52
C THR A 246 -22.10 -7.11 -17.80
N LYS A 247 -23.15 -7.47 -17.06
CA LYS A 247 -23.87 -6.50 -16.21
C LYS A 247 -22.95 -5.85 -15.15
N GLU A 248 -21.94 -6.58 -14.65
CA GLU A 248 -21.04 -6.14 -13.60
C GLU A 248 -19.81 -5.38 -14.11
N GLY A 249 -19.45 -5.54 -15.40
CA GLY A 249 -18.25 -4.95 -15.96
C GLY A 249 -17.76 -5.64 -17.22
N PHE A 250 -16.45 -5.72 -17.40
CA PHE A 250 -15.82 -6.39 -18.53
C PHE A 250 -15.03 -7.60 -18.07
N SER A 251 -15.28 -8.74 -18.72
CA SER A 251 -14.55 -9.98 -18.52
C SER A 251 -13.43 -10.10 -19.54
N PHE A 252 -12.21 -10.34 -19.07
CA PHE A 252 -11.02 -10.61 -19.88
C PHE A 252 -10.61 -12.06 -19.70
N THR A 253 -10.21 -12.69 -20.80
CA THR A 253 -9.49 -13.97 -20.78
C THR A 253 -8.05 -13.66 -21.14
N ILE A 254 -7.13 -13.95 -20.26
CA ILE A 254 -5.69 -13.69 -20.40
C ILE A 254 -5.01 -15.04 -20.55
N ALA A 255 -4.44 -15.29 -21.73
CA ALA A 255 -3.77 -16.54 -22.02
C ALA A 255 -2.39 -16.63 -21.29
N PRO A 256 -1.86 -17.82 -21.01
CA PRO A 256 -0.56 -17.98 -20.34
C PRO A 256 0.60 -17.29 -21.06
N GLN A 257 0.56 -17.24 -22.40
CA GLN A 257 1.58 -16.60 -23.25
C GLN A 257 1.46 -15.08 -23.30
N ASP A 258 0.31 -14.50 -22.96
CA ASP A 258 0.12 -13.06 -22.99
C ASP A 258 1.03 -12.35 -21.99
N SER A 259 1.44 -11.15 -22.30
CA SER A 259 2.17 -10.28 -21.38
C SER A 259 1.22 -9.35 -20.63
N VAL A 260 1.31 -9.35 -19.32
CA VAL A 260 0.47 -8.52 -18.43
C VAL A 260 1.32 -7.51 -17.67
N MET A 261 1.00 -6.24 -17.85
CA MET A 261 1.60 -5.12 -17.14
C MET A 261 0.56 -4.44 -16.27
N VAL A 262 0.92 -4.09 -15.05
CA VAL A 262 0.02 -3.43 -14.10
C VAL A 262 0.64 -2.12 -13.63
N VAL A 263 -0.10 -1.02 -13.71
CA VAL A 263 0.27 0.27 -13.13
C VAL A 263 -0.67 0.59 -11.98
N LEU A 264 -0.19 0.47 -10.75
CA LEU A 264 -0.91 0.80 -9.52
C LEU A 264 -0.03 1.65 -8.60
N LEU A 265 -0.11 2.97 -8.72
CA LEU A 265 0.71 3.91 -7.96
C LEU A 265 0.12 4.25 -6.57
N GLY A 266 -0.49 3.27 -5.92
CA GLY A 266 -1.12 3.38 -4.61
C GLY A 266 -2.57 3.89 -4.67
N SER A 267 -3.24 3.96 -3.51
CA SER A 267 -4.64 4.40 -3.39
C SER A 267 -4.84 5.87 -3.78
N GLN A 268 -3.79 6.68 -3.67
CA GLN A 268 -3.75 8.09 -4.09
C GLN A 268 -2.70 8.22 -5.20
N ALA A 269 -2.97 7.59 -6.34
CA ALA A 269 -2.02 7.52 -7.43
C ALA A 269 -1.62 8.92 -7.95
N ALA A 270 -0.33 9.08 -8.28
CA ALA A 270 0.18 10.27 -8.93
C ALA A 270 -0.39 10.37 -10.35
N GLN A 271 -1.33 11.29 -10.57
CA GLN A 271 -2.09 11.44 -11.82
C GLN A 271 -1.19 11.55 -13.04
N ARG A 272 -0.24 12.49 -12.98
CA ARG A 272 0.69 12.74 -14.08
C ARG A 272 1.53 11.51 -14.40
N ALA A 273 2.08 10.86 -13.38
CA ALA A 273 2.91 9.67 -13.59
C ALA A 273 2.11 8.53 -14.19
N THR A 274 0.88 8.30 -13.74
CA THR A 274 -0.02 7.27 -14.29
C THR A 274 -0.23 7.49 -15.80
N TYR A 275 -0.58 8.71 -16.21
CA TYR A 275 -0.76 9.06 -17.62
C TYR A 275 0.52 8.88 -18.44
N GLU A 276 1.66 9.37 -17.91
CA GLU A 276 2.95 9.27 -18.61
C GLU A 276 3.42 7.81 -18.77
N TYR A 277 3.11 6.91 -17.83
CA TYR A 277 3.37 5.48 -18.01
C TYR A 277 2.56 4.92 -19.20
N VAL A 278 1.27 5.20 -19.25
CA VAL A 278 0.42 4.75 -20.38
C VAL A 278 0.97 5.25 -21.72
N LYS A 279 1.30 6.53 -21.78
CA LYS A 279 1.89 7.14 -22.99
C LYS A 279 3.20 6.46 -23.40
N SER A 280 4.08 6.19 -22.44
CA SER A 280 5.35 5.54 -22.68
C SER A 280 5.18 4.09 -23.18
N PHE A 281 4.27 3.33 -22.56
CA PHE A 281 3.95 1.97 -23.03
C PHE A 281 3.34 1.98 -24.44
N LEU A 282 2.35 2.81 -24.69
CA LEU A 282 1.74 2.92 -26.02
C LEU A 282 2.78 3.22 -27.09
N TYR A 283 3.68 4.15 -26.82
CA TYR A 283 4.77 4.50 -27.74
C TYR A 283 5.76 3.34 -27.94
N SER A 284 6.07 2.58 -26.89
CA SER A 284 6.95 1.42 -26.97
C SER A 284 6.31 0.28 -27.77
N MET A 285 5.02 0.01 -27.53
CA MET A 285 4.30 -1.06 -28.23
C MET A 285 4.16 -0.81 -29.75
N LYS A 286 4.12 0.45 -30.18
CA LYS A 286 4.12 0.82 -31.61
C LYS A 286 5.39 0.43 -32.33
N LYS A 287 6.51 0.26 -31.61
CA LYS A 287 7.80 -0.15 -32.21
C LYS A 287 7.89 -1.65 -32.46
N ILE A 288 6.99 -2.42 -31.86
CA ILE A 288 6.94 -3.89 -32.03
C ILE A 288 6.23 -4.19 -33.34
N THR A 289 6.99 -4.58 -34.37
CA THR A 289 6.46 -4.87 -35.69
C THR A 289 5.96 -6.31 -35.85
N HIS A 290 6.54 -7.25 -35.10
CA HIS A 290 6.21 -8.68 -35.17
C HIS A 290 5.93 -9.22 -33.78
N PRO A 291 4.72 -8.94 -33.21
CA PRO A 291 4.39 -9.41 -31.88
C PRO A 291 4.16 -10.94 -31.88
N ASP A 292 4.82 -11.64 -30.97
CA ASP A 292 4.64 -13.08 -30.74
C ASP A 292 3.51 -13.38 -29.75
N ARG A 293 2.99 -12.34 -29.08
CA ARG A 293 1.96 -12.43 -28.05
C ARG A 293 1.12 -11.16 -27.95
N HIS A 294 0.04 -11.23 -27.20
CA HIS A 294 -0.75 -10.06 -26.86
C HIS A 294 -0.25 -9.41 -25.56
N TYR A 295 -0.32 -8.06 -25.49
CA TYR A 295 0.13 -7.27 -24.35
C TYR A 295 -1.06 -6.57 -23.69
N HIS A 296 -1.25 -6.76 -22.40
CA HIS A 296 -2.29 -6.12 -21.61
C HIS A 296 -1.69 -5.14 -20.62
N LEU A 297 -2.15 -3.90 -20.61
CA LEU A 297 -1.77 -2.87 -19.65
C LEU A 297 -2.98 -2.50 -18.78
N PHE A 298 -3.01 -2.99 -17.57
CA PHE A 298 -4.03 -2.64 -16.57
C PHE A 298 -3.58 -1.41 -15.79
N VAL A 299 -4.39 -0.34 -15.80
CA VAL A 299 -4.01 0.95 -15.22
C VAL A 299 -5.05 1.40 -14.22
N PHE A 300 -4.65 1.46 -12.94
CA PHE A 300 -5.49 1.99 -11.88
C PHE A 300 -5.48 3.52 -11.92
N CYS A 301 -6.60 4.10 -12.32
CA CYS A 301 -6.80 5.54 -12.40
C CYS A 301 -7.33 6.07 -11.07
N PRO A 302 -6.71 7.13 -10.51
CA PRO A 302 -7.20 7.74 -9.29
C PRO A 302 -8.55 8.41 -9.50
N ASN A 303 -9.44 8.31 -8.52
CA ASN A 303 -10.76 8.93 -8.58
C ASN A 303 -10.68 10.40 -8.12
N ASN A 304 -10.21 11.29 -8.99
CA ASN A 304 -9.91 12.70 -8.69
C ASN A 304 -10.55 13.65 -9.70
N LYS A 305 -10.54 14.97 -9.38
CA LYS A 305 -11.08 16.05 -10.22
C LYS A 305 -10.51 16.11 -11.64
N LYS A 306 -9.25 15.69 -11.87
CA LYS A 306 -8.70 15.49 -13.21
C LYS A 306 -8.87 14.02 -13.54
N ASP A 307 -9.80 13.71 -14.39
CA ASP A 307 -10.09 12.33 -14.79
C ASP A 307 -8.96 11.78 -15.66
N VAL A 308 -8.04 11.03 -15.03
CA VAL A 308 -6.93 10.36 -15.72
C VAL A 308 -7.48 9.33 -16.71
N MET A 309 -8.61 8.72 -16.43
CA MET A 309 -9.25 7.77 -17.33
C MET A 309 -9.72 8.47 -18.61
N GLN A 310 -10.28 9.68 -18.51
CA GLN A 310 -10.63 10.50 -19.68
C GLN A 310 -9.38 10.89 -20.47
N GLN A 311 -8.29 11.27 -19.83
CA GLN A 311 -7.04 11.60 -20.52
C GLN A 311 -6.47 10.38 -21.28
N ILE A 312 -6.54 9.19 -20.68
CA ILE A 312 -6.13 7.94 -21.37
C ILE A 312 -7.06 7.62 -22.53
N HIS A 313 -8.37 7.77 -22.35
CA HIS A 313 -9.34 7.62 -23.44
C HIS A 313 -8.99 8.54 -24.61
N ASP A 314 -8.80 9.83 -24.34
CA ASP A 314 -8.50 10.82 -25.39
C ASP A 314 -7.18 10.51 -26.11
N LEU A 315 -6.15 10.09 -25.35
CA LEU A 315 -4.87 9.64 -25.93
C LEU A 315 -5.07 8.47 -26.89
N VAL A 316 -5.86 7.45 -26.49
CA VAL A 316 -6.12 6.27 -27.33
C VAL A 316 -6.99 6.61 -28.55
N MET A 317 -7.98 7.49 -28.38
CA MET A 317 -8.86 7.90 -29.48
C MET A 317 -8.15 8.75 -30.53
N GLN A 318 -7.22 9.61 -30.13
CA GLN A 318 -6.39 10.43 -31.03
C GLN A 318 -5.35 9.62 -31.79
N GLU A 319 -5.11 8.38 -31.37
CA GLU A 319 -4.10 7.54 -31.98
C GLU A 319 -4.60 6.93 -33.28
N THR A 320 -3.98 7.31 -34.41
CA THR A 320 -4.34 6.85 -35.75
C THR A 320 -3.81 5.44 -36.06
N SER A 321 -2.65 5.07 -35.51
CA SER A 321 -2.01 3.76 -35.67
C SER A 321 -1.89 3.04 -34.33
N TYR A 322 -3.03 2.62 -33.79
CA TYR A 322 -3.07 1.87 -32.53
C TYR A 322 -2.60 0.42 -32.75
N PRO A 323 -1.64 -0.10 -31.97
CA PRO A 323 -1.14 -1.46 -32.14
C PRO A 323 -2.19 -2.49 -31.74
N SER A 324 -2.63 -3.35 -32.70
CA SER A 324 -3.68 -4.36 -32.49
C SER A 324 -3.36 -5.41 -31.43
N HIS A 325 -2.05 -5.65 -31.18
CA HIS A 325 -1.54 -6.59 -30.19
C HIS A 325 -1.46 -5.99 -28.77
N PHE A 326 -1.94 -4.77 -28.56
CA PHE A 326 -1.86 -4.08 -27.27
C PHE A 326 -3.24 -3.65 -26.77
N THR A 327 -3.55 -3.97 -25.53
CA THR A 327 -4.79 -3.57 -24.87
C THR A 327 -4.49 -2.73 -23.64
N ILE A 328 -4.99 -1.50 -23.61
CA ILE A 328 -4.97 -0.64 -22.42
C ILE A 328 -6.32 -0.78 -21.71
N VAL A 329 -6.30 -1.07 -20.41
CA VAL A 329 -7.48 -1.21 -19.55
C VAL A 329 -7.40 -0.17 -18.43
N PRO A 330 -7.81 1.08 -18.68
CA PRO A 330 -7.89 2.08 -17.61
C PRO A 330 -9.09 1.72 -16.72
N MET A 331 -8.88 1.66 -15.41
CA MET A 331 -9.91 1.25 -14.45
C MET A 331 -9.85 2.09 -13.18
N SER A 332 -11.00 2.29 -12.55
CA SER A 332 -11.09 2.81 -11.19
C SER A 332 -10.57 1.77 -10.20
N PHE A 333 -10.49 2.15 -8.93
CA PHE A 333 -10.04 1.22 -7.89
C PHE A 333 -10.93 -0.02 -7.84
N GLN A 334 -10.32 -1.20 -7.84
CA GLN A 334 -10.99 -2.50 -7.87
C GLN A 334 -10.99 -3.14 -6.48
N LYS A 335 -11.79 -4.19 -6.31
CA LYS A 335 -11.76 -5.03 -5.11
C LYS A 335 -10.42 -5.78 -5.01
N GLU A 336 -10.14 -6.27 -3.84
CA GLU A 336 -8.88 -6.95 -3.49
C GLU A 336 -8.60 -8.19 -4.33
N ASP A 337 -9.64 -8.94 -4.69
CA ASP A 337 -9.56 -10.14 -5.53
C ASP A 337 -8.99 -9.83 -6.91
N VAL A 338 -9.41 -8.73 -7.52
CA VAL A 338 -8.90 -8.27 -8.82
C VAL A 338 -7.44 -7.83 -8.71
N ILE A 339 -7.09 -7.08 -7.66
CA ILE A 339 -5.71 -6.60 -7.46
C ILE A 339 -4.77 -7.78 -7.20
N ALA A 340 -5.18 -8.73 -6.37
CA ALA A 340 -4.40 -9.91 -6.05
C ALA A 340 -4.14 -10.78 -7.29
N SER A 341 -5.18 -11.03 -8.08
CA SER A 341 -5.09 -11.76 -9.34
C SER A 341 -4.16 -11.08 -10.34
N LEU A 342 -4.27 -9.75 -10.48
CA LEU A 342 -3.40 -8.98 -11.37
C LEU A 342 -1.94 -9.03 -10.92
N TYR A 343 -1.64 -8.85 -9.63
CA TYR A 343 -0.26 -8.93 -9.13
C TYR A 343 0.33 -10.35 -9.30
N PHE A 344 -0.48 -11.37 -9.07
CA PHE A 344 -0.05 -12.76 -9.26
C PHE A 344 0.25 -13.08 -10.72
N ARG A 345 -0.58 -12.57 -11.66
CA ARG A 345 -0.46 -12.87 -13.10
C ARG A 345 0.55 -11.97 -13.82
N SER A 346 0.82 -10.77 -13.30
CA SER A 346 1.61 -9.77 -14.01
C SER A 346 3.04 -10.22 -14.31
N ASP A 347 3.51 -9.86 -15.51
CA ASP A 347 4.91 -9.93 -15.91
C ASP A 347 5.69 -8.74 -15.37
N VAL A 348 5.00 -7.60 -15.25
CA VAL A 348 5.55 -6.39 -14.64
C VAL A 348 4.48 -5.68 -13.83
N SER A 349 4.81 -5.41 -12.57
CA SER A 349 4.01 -4.56 -11.69
C SER A 349 4.74 -3.25 -11.44
N ILE A 350 4.15 -2.11 -11.85
CA ILE A 350 4.67 -0.77 -11.58
C ILE A 350 3.88 -0.19 -10.41
N THR A 351 4.57 0.11 -9.34
CA THR A 351 3.90 0.52 -8.10
C THR A 351 4.77 1.46 -7.26
N ARG A 352 4.15 2.12 -6.29
CA ARG A 352 4.86 2.74 -5.16
C ARG A 352 5.12 1.67 -4.09
N THR A 353 6.13 1.92 -3.27
CA THR A 353 6.56 1.00 -2.21
C THR A 353 5.97 1.33 -0.84
N GLY A 354 4.68 1.70 -0.79
CA GLY A 354 3.98 1.71 0.49
C GLY A 354 4.04 0.33 1.14
N GLY A 355 4.18 0.27 2.47
CA GLY A 355 4.51 -0.97 3.18
C GLY A 355 3.59 -2.15 2.86
N GLN A 356 2.27 -1.97 2.88
CA GLN A 356 1.32 -3.05 2.56
C GLN A 356 1.48 -3.55 1.12
N THR A 357 1.65 -2.63 0.16
CA THR A 357 1.88 -3.00 -1.25
C THR A 357 3.18 -3.78 -1.43
N ALA A 358 4.25 -3.37 -0.72
CA ALA A 358 5.52 -4.09 -0.74
C ALA A 358 5.36 -5.53 -0.22
N MET A 359 4.64 -5.72 0.91
CA MET A 359 4.36 -7.04 1.47
C MET A 359 3.57 -7.93 0.50
N GLU A 360 2.52 -7.38 -0.10
CA GLU A 360 1.67 -8.11 -1.04
C GLU A 360 2.46 -8.53 -2.29
N LEU A 361 3.29 -7.63 -2.84
CA LEU A 361 4.15 -7.97 -3.97
C LEU A 361 5.20 -9.03 -3.63
N MET A 362 5.85 -8.93 -2.48
CA MET A 362 6.80 -9.96 -2.02
C MET A 362 6.14 -11.34 -1.93
N GLY A 363 4.89 -11.37 -1.48
CA GLY A 363 4.16 -12.62 -1.30
C GLY A 363 3.69 -13.25 -2.61
N VAL A 364 3.15 -12.45 -3.53
CA VAL A 364 2.38 -12.99 -4.66
C VAL A 364 2.98 -12.74 -6.05
N SER A 365 3.77 -11.69 -6.25
CA SER A 365 4.30 -11.37 -7.58
C SER A 365 5.25 -12.45 -8.09
N LYS A 366 5.04 -12.88 -9.34
CA LYS A 366 5.90 -13.84 -10.05
C LYS A 366 6.68 -13.18 -11.20
N GLY A 367 6.36 -11.94 -11.49
CA GLY A 367 7.02 -11.13 -12.51
C GLY A 367 7.98 -10.09 -11.95
N LYS A 368 8.40 -9.17 -12.80
CA LYS A 368 9.29 -8.07 -12.44
C LYS A 368 8.53 -7.01 -11.63
N ILE A 369 9.16 -6.51 -10.56
CA ILE A 369 8.62 -5.41 -9.77
C ILE A 369 9.34 -4.13 -10.15
N TRP A 370 8.60 -3.14 -10.63
CA TRP A 370 9.12 -1.81 -10.95
C TRP A 370 8.57 -0.79 -9.96
N ILE A 371 9.49 -0.09 -9.31
CA ILE A 371 9.18 0.85 -8.25
C ILE A 371 9.18 2.26 -8.82
N HIS A 372 8.03 2.92 -8.76
CA HIS A 372 7.90 4.29 -9.24
C HIS A 372 8.71 5.29 -8.40
N SER A 373 9.47 6.14 -9.09
CA SER A 373 10.14 7.31 -8.54
C SER A 373 9.59 8.60 -9.15
N GLU A 374 9.33 9.59 -8.31
CA GLU A 374 8.83 10.92 -8.70
C GLU A 374 9.93 11.83 -9.30
N THR A 375 11.14 11.32 -9.53
CA THR A 375 12.20 12.07 -10.19
C THR A 375 11.95 12.16 -11.71
N LYS A 376 12.70 13.03 -12.36
CA LYS A 376 12.68 13.19 -13.84
C LYS A 376 13.83 12.44 -14.52
N GLU A 377 14.50 11.56 -13.80
CA GLU A 377 15.63 10.80 -14.34
C GLU A 377 15.20 9.90 -15.50
N ARG A 378 16.07 9.80 -16.50
CA ARG A 378 15.82 9.00 -17.71
C ARG A 378 16.72 7.77 -17.80
N HIS A 379 17.73 7.67 -16.94
CA HIS A 379 18.72 6.60 -16.96
C HIS A 379 18.73 5.80 -15.66
N ILE A 380 18.83 4.48 -15.78
CA ILE A 380 18.79 3.52 -14.65
C ILE A 380 20.02 3.64 -13.74
N MET A 381 21.13 4.19 -14.24
CA MET A 381 22.44 4.10 -13.61
C MET A 381 22.57 4.88 -12.30
N ASP A 382 21.72 5.84 -12.01
CA ASP A 382 21.81 6.66 -10.78
C ASP A 382 20.74 6.27 -9.74
N LYS A 383 20.97 5.13 -9.07
CA LYS A 383 20.10 4.66 -7.98
C LYS A 383 19.93 5.73 -6.89
N GLY A 384 20.98 6.47 -6.58
CA GLY A 384 20.94 7.50 -5.54
C GLY A 384 20.03 8.67 -5.88
N LYS A 385 19.92 9.05 -7.15
CA LYS A 385 18.94 10.06 -7.59
C LYS A 385 17.53 9.50 -7.63
N LEU A 386 17.35 8.29 -8.14
CA LEU A 386 16.04 7.64 -8.21
C LEU A 386 15.40 7.47 -6.85
N ILE A 387 16.16 7.03 -5.83
CA ILE A 387 15.65 6.84 -4.48
C ILE A 387 15.17 8.16 -3.83
N LYS A 388 15.74 9.32 -4.22
CA LYS A 388 15.30 10.65 -3.75
C LYS A 388 13.89 11.04 -4.21
N GLY A 389 13.35 10.35 -5.20
CA GLY A 389 11.96 10.51 -5.65
C GLY A 389 10.97 9.62 -4.91
N ILE A 390 11.41 8.87 -3.91
CA ILE A 390 10.59 8.02 -3.08
C ILE A 390 10.57 8.60 -1.67
N PRO A 391 9.41 8.70 -0.98
CA PRO A 391 9.36 9.17 0.41
C PRO A 391 10.28 8.35 1.31
N GLY A 392 10.97 8.98 2.27
CA GLY A 392 12.04 8.34 3.04
C GLY A 392 11.62 7.04 3.75
N TRP A 393 10.40 6.96 4.27
CA TRP A 393 9.88 5.73 4.89
C TRP A 393 9.57 4.62 3.87
N GLU A 394 9.16 4.96 2.64
CA GLU A 394 8.95 4.00 1.55
C GLU A 394 10.29 3.59 0.89
N ALA A 395 11.33 4.41 1.01
CA ALA A 395 12.63 4.15 0.41
C ALA A 395 13.30 2.90 0.99
N GLY A 396 13.09 2.59 2.28
CA GLY A 396 13.55 1.34 2.88
C GLY A 396 12.89 0.11 2.25
N ASN A 397 11.57 0.19 2.00
CA ASN A 397 10.84 -0.87 1.29
C ASN A 397 11.37 -1.05 -0.14
N ALA A 398 11.67 0.07 -0.83
CA ALA A 398 12.22 0.06 -2.18
C ALA A 398 13.60 -0.63 -2.21
N GLU A 399 14.51 -0.24 -1.31
CA GLU A 399 15.84 -0.82 -1.20
C GLU A 399 15.78 -2.32 -0.95
N TYR A 400 14.90 -2.77 -0.07
CA TYR A 400 14.69 -4.19 0.20
C TYR A 400 14.18 -4.96 -1.02
N LEU A 401 13.17 -4.43 -1.71
CA LEU A 401 12.66 -5.06 -2.92
C LEU A 401 13.72 -5.13 -4.02
N VAL A 402 14.56 -4.10 -4.17
CA VAL A 402 15.68 -4.12 -5.12
C VAL A 402 16.71 -5.20 -4.76
N GLU A 403 17.04 -5.32 -3.49
CA GLU A 403 18.08 -6.26 -3.03
C GLU A 403 17.58 -7.71 -3.04
N LYS A 404 16.40 -7.97 -2.49
CA LYS A 404 15.89 -9.34 -2.26
C LYS A 404 15.00 -9.86 -3.38
N HIS A 405 14.31 -8.99 -4.09
CA HIS A 405 13.35 -9.36 -5.14
C HIS A 405 13.76 -8.87 -6.53
N LYS A 406 14.99 -8.37 -6.70
CA LYS A 406 15.53 -7.86 -7.97
C LYS A 406 14.64 -6.79 -8.61
N ALA A 407 13.89 -6.04 -7.79
CA ALA A 407 13.08 -4.94 -8.27
C ALA A 407 13.92 -3.82 -8.86
N ARG A 408 13.32 -2.99 -9.73
CA ARG A 408 13.98 -1.83 -10.33
C ARG A 408 13.25 -0.55 -9.97
N ILE A 409 13.99 0.50 -9.65
CA ILE A 409 13.40 1.83 -9.47
C ILE A 409 13.34 2.50 -10.84
N VAL A 410 12.15 2.94 -11.24
CA VAL A 410 11.89 3.47 -12.58
C VAL A 410 11.10 4.78 -12.55
N THR A 411 11.23 5.54 -13.62
CA THR A 411 10.36 6.67 -13.96
C THR A 411 9.58 6.36 -15.24
N PRO A 412 8.49 7.07 -15.55
CA PRO A 412 7.80 6.87 -16.84
C PRO A 412 8.71 7.01 -18.06
N ALA A 413 9.68 7.93 -18.03
CA ALA A 413 10.60 8.17 -19.14
C ALA A 413 11.56 7.00 -19.40
N MET A 414 11.80 6.13 -18.41
CA MET A 414 12.67 4.96 -18.53
C MET A 414 11.99 3.78 -19.20
N VAL A 415 10.66 3.75 -19.26
CA VAL A 415 9.91 2.66 -19.88
C VAL A 415 10.29 2.45 -21.34
N LEU A 416 10.57 3.54 -22.06
CA LEU A 416 10.99 3.47 -23.47
C LEU A 416 12.26 2.65 -23.69
N SER A 417 13.23 2.76 -22.79
CA SER A 417 14.49 1.99 -22.85
C SER A 417 14.35 0.58 -22.29
N LEU A 418 13.34 0.34 -21.46
CA LEU A 418 13.07 -0.95 -20.86
C LEU A 418 12.10 -1.80 -21.69
N ALA A 419 11.47 -1.21 -22.70
CA ALA A 419 10.51 -1.92 -23.54
C ALA A 419 11.16 -3.09 -24.30
N GLU A 420 12.44 -3.00 -24.62
CA GLU A 420 13.22 -4.09 -25.23
C GLU A 420 13.30 -5.36 -24.33
N GLU A 421 13.03 -5.21 -23.05
CA GLU A 421 13.00 -6.34 -22.12
C GLU A 421 11.64 -7.11 -22.15
N PHE A 422 10.64 -6.59 -22.87
CA PHE A 422 9.34 -7.24 -23.04
C PHE A 422 9.23 -7.96 -24.39
N VAL A 423 10.09 -7.63 -25.31
CA VAL A 423 10.22 -8.24 -26.62
C VAL A 423 11.26 -9.35 -26.53
#